data_76cca2d0ffba99a4b6f9c29f47cd82f3
#
_entry.id   76cca2d0ffba99a4b6f9c29f47cd82f3
#
_cell.length_a   1.000
_cell.length_b   1.000
_cell.length_c   1.000
_cell.angle_alpha   90.00
_cell.angle_beta   90.00
_cell.angle_gamma   90.00
#
_symmetry.space_group_name_H-M   'P 1'
#
loop_
_entity.id
_entity.type
_entity.pdbx_description
1 polymer ?
#
loop_
_entity_poly.entity_id
_entity_poly.type
_entity_poly.pdbx_seq_one_letter_code
_entity_poly.pdbx_strand_id
1 'polypeptide(L)'
;REELGNWVIMPIVPFDPYEMDYANEGSTGFSPPSWKAGHFCGTDKTERDVFARLLYGFRIAMTFSLGYLFLTYLIAIGAGSVMGYFGGKTDMVGLRLVEIWANVPFLYMVIILVSVMPGWWGVGWQVSSLLFIMVLFSWTGMTYYIRAAVYKEKARDYVSAAKVIGAGPSRIIFRHLLPNVISTLVTFAPFTIAAAISSITALDFLGYGLPPPTPSWGELLKQAVGNLKTAPWIVISTVSALVLTLTLVTFVGEAVREAFDPKKFSTYE
;
A
#
# COMPACT_ATOMS: atom_id res chain seq x y z
N ARG A 1 15.14 29.67 28.27
CA ARG A 1 13.66 29.48 28.25
C ARG A 1 13.11 29.09 29.61
N GLU A 2 13.92 28.55 30.52
CA GLU A 2 13.56 28.25 31.90
C GLU A 2 13.22 29.50 32.72
N GLU A 3 13.80 30.64 32.38
CA GLU A 3 13.56 31.93 33.08
C GLU A 3 12.16 32.50 32.89
N LEU A 4 11.36 31.99 31.93
CA LEU A 4 10.01 32.50 31.65
C LEU A 4 8.89 31.62 32.23
N GLY A 5 9.20 30.56 32.99
CA GLY A 5 8.19 29.66 33.57
C GLY A 5 7.38 28.86 32.54
N ASN A 6 7.78 28.88 31.28
CA ASN A 6 7.13 28.12 30.19
C ASN A 6 7.73 26.69 30.14
N TRP A 7 6.89 25.70 30.27
CA TRP A 7 7.26 24.31 30.04
C TRP A 7 6.75 23.83 28.68
N VAL A 8 7.52 23.00 28.01
CA VAL A 8 7.19 22.43 26.71
C VAL A 8 7.26 20.90 26.84
N ILE A 9 6.18 20.24 26.46
CA ILE A 9 6.20 18.77 26.33
C ILE A 9 6.89 18.44 24.99
N MET A 10 8.09 17.88 25.10
CA MET A 10 8.79 17.38 23.91
C MET A 10 8.23 16.01 23.51
N PRO A 11 8.12 15.69 22.21
CA PRO A 11 7.78 14.35 21.76
C PRO A 11 8.87 13.36 22.19
N ILE A 12 8.53 12.07 22.32
CA ILE A 12 9.46 10.98 22.68
C ILE A 12 10.64 10.94 21.70
N VAL A 13 10.38 11.26 20.43
CA VAL A 13 11.42 11.41 19.40
C VAL A 13 11.37 12.85 18.91
N PRO A 14 12.31 13.70 19.35
CA PRO A 14 12.29 15.13 19.04
C PRO A 14 12.85 15.47 17.67
N PHE A 15 13.20 14.47 16.86
CA PHE A 15 13.85 14.64 15.55
C PHE A 15 12.86 14.69 14.40
N ASP A 16 13.12 15.60 13.45
CA ASP A 16 12.46 15.62 12.15
C ASP A 16 13.11 14.54 11.23
N PRO A 17 12.35 13.86 10.37
CA PRO A 17 12.89 12.82 9.49
C PRO A 17 13.86 13.33 8.42
N TYR A 18 13.95 14.65 8.24
CA TYR A 18 14.85 15.32 7.30
C TYR A 18 16.02 16.01 8.01
N GLU A 19 15.93 16.21 9.32
CA GLU A 19 16.94 16.87 10.14
C GLU A 19 18.19 16.01 10.25
N MET A 20 19.36 16.64 10.06
CA MET A 20 20.67 16.02 10.23
C MET A 20 21.24 16.47 11.57
N ASP A 21 21.55 15.53 12.45
CA ASP A 21 22.15 15.84 13.75
C ASP A 21 23.68 15.88 13.66
N TYR A 22 24.21 17.08 13.45
CA TYR A 22 25.66 17.34 13.41
C TYR A 22 26.27 17.53 14.82
N ALA A 23 25.54 17.21 15.89
CA ALA A 23 26.01 17.47 17.26
C ALA A 23 27.25 16.64 17.65
N ASN A 24 27.55 15.59 16.91
CA ASN A 24 28.77 14.80 17.10
C ASN A 24 29.88 15.25 16.12
N GLU A 25 30.62 16.31 16.49
CA GLU A 25 31.82 16.73 15.76
C GLU A 25 32.77 15.54 15.57
N GLY A 26 32.92 15.07 14.32
CA GLY A 26 33.75 13.93 13.95
C GLY A 26 33.00 12.62 13.67
N SER A 27 31.66 12.61 13.68
CA SER A 27 30.89 11.42 13.24
C SER A 27 31.02 11.25 11.72
N THR A 28 31.15 10.00 11.29
CA THR A 28 31.26 9.63 9.85
C THR A 28 29.90 9.26 9.26
N GLY A 29 28.82 9.83 9.77
CA GLY A 29 27.45 9.62 9.30
C GLY A 29 26.65 8.59 10.08
N PHE A 30 27.17 7.44 10.37
CA PHE A 30 26.45 6.40 11.13
C PHE A 30 26.76 6.45 12.63
N SER A 31 25.77 6.77 13.46
CA SER A 31 25.87 6.68 14.91
C SER A 31 25.01 5.52 15.43
N PRO A 32 25.56 4.67 16.34
CA PRO A 32 24.81 3.55 16.89
C PRO A 32 23.65 4.00 17.77
N PRO A 33 22.66 3.11 18.05
CA PRO A 33 21.57 3.40 18.97
C PRO A 33 22.06 3.95 20.31
N SER A 34 21.51 5.09 20.75
CA SER A 34 21.89 5.76 21.99
C SER A 34 20.69 6.41 22.67
N TRP A 35 20.38 5.94 23.89
CA TRP A 35 19.33 6.54 24.73
C TRP A 35 19.70 7.97 25.19
N LYS A 36 21.00 8.23 25.40
CA LYS A 36 21.48 9.55 25.85
C LYS A 36 21.34 10.61 24.76
N ALA A 37 21.61 10.25 23.52
CA ALA A 37 21.46 11.12 22.37
C ALA A 37 20.00 11.18 21.85
N GLY A 38 19.09 10.32 22.32
CA GLY A 38 17.70 10.22 21.86
C GLY A 38 17.53 9.43 20.56
N HIS A 39 18.60 8.90 19.98
CA HIS A 39 18.56 8.09 18.76
C HIS A 39 18.33 6.61 19.09
N PHE A 40 17.07 6.22 19.33
CA PHE A 40 16.73 4.86 19.76
C PHE A 40 17.11 3.77 18.76
N CYS A 41 17.05 4.08 17.46
CA CYS A 41 17.45 3.18 16.37
C CYS A 41 18.74 3.65 15.67
N GLY A 42 19.52 4.55 16.30
CA GLY A 42 20.71 5.14 15.70
C GLY A 42 20.40 6.10 14.56
N THR A 43 21.45 6.48 13.82
CA THR A 43 21.33 7.38 12.67
C THR A 43 21.62 6.67 11.34
N ASP A 44 21.17 7.27 10.24
CA ASP A 44 21.47 6.84 8.89
C ASP A 44 22.78 7.45 8.34
N LYS A 45 23.11 7.18 7.08
CA LYS A 45 24.34 7.66 6.43
C LYS A 45 24.51 9.20 6.44
N THR A 46 23.41 9.93 6.54
CA THR A 46 23.38 11.40 6.58
C THR A 46 23.04 11.96 7.96
N GLU A 47 23.28 11.17 9.01
CA GLU A 47 23.06 11.53 10.42
C GLU A 47 21.60 11.87 10.78
N ARG A 48 20.63 11.38 9.98
CA ARG A 48 19.21 11.51 10.28
C ARG A 48 18.76 10.40 11.22
N ASP A 49 17.84 10.70 12.12
CA ASP A 49 17.31 9.72 13.07
C ASP A 49 16.53 8.60 12.35
N VAL A 50 16.98 7.35 12.57
CA VAL A 50 16.37 6.17 11.91
C VAL A 50 14.95 5.93 12.43
N PHE A 51 14.69 6.14 13.73
CA PHE A 51 13.36 5.89 14.29
C PHE A 51 12.32 6.90 13.75
N ALA A 52 12.67 8.18 13.67
CA ALA A 52 11.84 9.19 13.03
C ALA A 52 11.55 8.81 11.57
N ARG A 53 12.56 8.38 10.82
CA ARG A 53 12.40 7.94 9.43
C ARG A 53 11.55 6.68 9.29
N LEU A 54 11.60 5.76 10.24
CA LEU A 54 10.73 4.58 10.27
C LEU A 54 9.26 4.97 10.47
N LEU A 55 8.96 5.89 11.40
CA LEU A 55 7.59 6.36 11.66
C LEU A 55 7.01 7.13 10.47
N TYR A 56 7.78 8.05 9.89
CA TYR A 56 7.33 8.79 8.71
C TYR A 56 7.25 7.91 7.46
N GLY A 57 8.18 6.96 7.32
CA GLY A 57 8.13 5.92 6.28
C GLY A 57 6.89 5.05 6.39
N PHE A 58 6.48 4.66 7.61
CA PHE A 58 5.22 3.97 7.86
C PHE A 58 4.02 4.79 7.39
N ARG A 59 3.95 6.06 7.79
CA ARG A 59 2.86 6.96 7.37
C ARG A 59 2.76 7.06 5.85
N ILE A 60 3.89 7.21 5.17
CA ILE A 60 3.92 7.30 3.70
C ILE A 60 3.50 5.98 3.07
N ALA A 61 4.07 4.86 3.52
CA ALA A 61 3.75 3.54 2.99
C ALA A 61 2.27 3.18 3.18
N MET A 62 1.68 3.50 4.34
CA MET A 62 0.25 3.28 4.62
C MET A 62 -0.64 4.17 3.75
N THR A 63 -0.34 5.47 3.66
CA THR A 63 -1.13 6.39 2.82
C THR A 63 -1.08 5.98 1.35
N PHE A 64 0.11 5.61 0.86
CA PHE A 64 0.31 5.13 -0.50
C PHE A 64 -0.47 3.84 -0.77
N SER A 65 -0.38 2.85 0.13
CA SER A 65 -1.05 1.56 -0.04
C SER A 65 -2.58 1.67 0.08
N LEU A 66 -3.11 2.58 0.89
CA LEU A 66 -4.54 2.86 0.92
C LEU A 66 -5.02 3.53 -0.38
N GLY A 67 -4.25 4.48 -0.92
CA GLY A 67 -4.52 5.08 -2.23
C GLY A 67 -4.47 4.02 -3.35
N TYR A 68 -3.46 3.17 -3.32
CA TYR A 68 -3.31 2.04 -4.25
C TYR A 68 -4.49 1.07 -4.17
N LEU A 69 -4.90 0.65 -2.98
CA LEU A 69 -6.07 -0.19 -2.76
C LEU A 69 -7.32 0.42 -3.37
N PHE A 70 -7.59 1.69 -3.02
CA PHE A 70 -8.79 2.40 -3.47
C PHE A 70 -8.87 2.47 -5.00
N LEU A 71 -7.81 2.92 -5.66
CA LEU A 71 -7.78 3.10 -7.11
C LEU A 71 -7.81 1.75 -7.85
N THR A 72 -7.05 0.76 -7.38
CA THR A 72 -7.04 -0.58 -7.96
C THR A 72 -8.42 -1.24 -7.87
N TYR A 73 -9.08 -1.11 -6.72
CA TYR A 73 -10.41 -1.68 -6.53
C TYR A 73 -11.47 -0.94 -7.33
N LEU A 74 -11.36 0.37 -7.48
CA LEU A 74 -12.28 1.15 -8.31
C LEU A 74 -12.29 0.65 -9.76
N ILE A 75 -11.10 0.45 -10.35
CA ILE A 75 -10.95 -0.09 -11.71
C ILE A 75 -11.45 -1.53 -11.78
N ALA A 76 -11.05 -2.37 -10.83
CA ALA A 76 -11.42 -3.77 -10.80
C ALA A 76 -12.93 -3.99 -10.62
N ILE A 77 -13.59 -3.20 -9.79
CA ILE A 77 -15.04 -3.21 -9.62
C ILE A 77 -15.73 -2.83 -10.93
N GLY A 78 -15.28 -1.76 -11.59
CA GLY A 78 -15.83 -1.33 -12.86
C GLY A 78 -15.72 -2.43 -13.93
N ALA A 79 -14.50 -2.86 -14.22
CA ALA A 79 -14.22 -3.87 -15.24
C ALA A 79 -14.85 -5.23 -14.90
N GLY A 80 -14.63 -5.73 -13.69
CA GLY A 80 -15.14 -7.04 -13.25
C GLY A 80 -16.65 -7.11 -13.19
N SER A 81 -17.33 -6.02 -12.76
CA SER A 81 -18.80 -5.98 -12.73
C SER A 81 -19.42 -5.97 -14.13
N VAL A 82 -18.83 -5.21 -15.05
CA VAL A 82 -19.30 -5.18 -16.44
C VAL A 82 -19.13 -6.56 -17.09
N MET A 83 -17.96 -7.16 -16.96
CA MET A 83 -17.68 -8.50 -17.51
C MET A 83 -18.60 -9.55 -16.90
N GLY A 84 -18.71 -9.61 -15.56
CA GLY A 84 -19.52 -10.59 -14.84
C GLY A 84 -21.02 -10.44 -15.12
N TYR A 85 -21.52 -9.20 -15.18
CA TYR A 85 -22.94 -8.95 -15.41
C TYR A 85 -23.37 -9.22 -16.83
N PHE A 86 -22.70 -8.66 -17.83
CA PHE A 86 -23.12 -8.83 -19.24
C PHE A 86 -22.79 -10.22 -19.76
N GLY A 87 -21.62 -10.77 -19.40
CA GLY A 87 -21.22 -12.09 -19.86
C GLY A 87 -21.00 -12.16 -21.40
N GLY A 88 -21.03 -13.36 -21.94
CA GLY A 88 -20.96 -13.58 -23.40
C GLY A 88 -19.77 -12.89 -24.07
N LYS A 89 -20.02 -12.13 -25.15
CA LYS A 89 -18.97 -11.45 -25.92
C LYS A 89 -18.24 -10.38 -25.10
N THR A 90 -18.95 -9.63 -24.23
CA THR A 90 -18.35 -8.61 -23.34
C THR A 90 -17.34 -9.23 -22.39
N ASP A 91 -17.71 -10.36 -21.80
CA ASP A 91 -16.84 -11.10 -20.90
C ASP A 91 -15.63 -11.69 -21.64
N MET A 92 -15.86 -12.31 -22.80
CA MET A 92 -14.80 -12.91 -23.59
C MET A 92 -13.76 -11.88 -24.06
N VAL A 93 -14.19 -10.74 -24.58
CA VAL A 93 -13.29 -9.67 -25.03
C VAL A 93 -12.60 -9.01 -23.84
N GLY A 94 -13.35 -8.70 -22.76
CA GLY A 94 -12.79 -8.12 -21.55
C GLY A 94 -11.74 -9.02 -20.91
N LEU A 95 -11.99 -10.33 -20.84
CA LEU A 95 -11.05 -11.30 -20.32
C LEU A 95 -9.74 -11.33 -21.13
N ARG A 96 -9.82 -11.29 -22.47
CA ARG A 96 -8.63 -11.21 -23.34
C ARG A 96 -7.81 -9.94 -23.10
N LEU A 97 -8.48 -8.80 -22.93
CA LEU A 97 -7.79 -7.55 -22.59
C LEU A 97 -7.08 -7.64 -21.24
N VAL A 98 -7.76 -8.18 -20.23
CA VAL A 98 -7.17 -8.40 -18.89
C VAL A 98 -5.98 -9.36 -18.97
N GLU A 99 -6.10 -10.47 -19.71
CA GLU A 99 -5.02 -11.44 -19.90
C GLU A 99 -3.79 -10.83 -20.57
N ILE A 100 -3.99 -10.07 -21.66
CA ILE A 100 -2.89 -9.38 -22.37
C ILE A 100 -2.20 -8.42 -21.42
N TRP A 101 -2.97 -7.62 -20.65
CA TRP A 101 -2.45 -6.65 -19.71
C TRP A 101 -1.71 -7.28 -18.54
N ALA A 102 -2.25 -8.39 -17.99
CA ALA A 102 -1.64 -9.12 -16.87
C ALA A 102 -0.30 -9.79 -17.24
N ASN A 103 -0.05 -10.06 -18.52
CA ASN A 103 1.22 -10.61 -18.98
C ASN A 103 2.33 -9.56 -19.16
N VAL A 104 2.02 -8.27 -19.00
CA VAL A 104 3.04 -7.22 -19.03
C VAL A 104 3.90 -7.31 -17.76
N PRO A 105 5.24 -7.44 -17.88
CA PRO A 105 6.10 -7.56 -16.73
C PRO A 105 6.08 -6.29 -15.88
N PHE A 106 5.36 -6.32 -14.74
CA PHE A 106 5.11 -5.17 -13.88
C PHE A 106 6.36 -4.37 -13.54
N LEU A 107 7.40 -5.03 -13.03
CA LEU A 107 8.62 -4.38 -12.57
C LEU A 107 9.33 -3.62 -13.70
N TYR A 108 9.43 -4.22 -14.89
CA TYR A 108 10.07 -3.58 -16.03
C TYR A 108 9.31 -2.33 -16.48
N MET A 109 7.97 -2.39 -16.51
CA MET A 109 7.15 -1.25 -16.88
C MET A 109 7.26 -0.11 -15.88
N VAL A 110 7.28 -0.41 -14.57
CA VAL A 110 7.50 0.61 -13.54
C VAL A 110 8.86 1.27 -13.71
N ILE A 111 9.94 0.47 -13.87
CA ILE A 111 11.30 0.99 -14.07
C ILE A 111 11.37 1.91 -15.29
N ILE A 112 10.84 1.48 -16.43
CA ILE A 112 10.86 2.26 -17.68
C ILE A 112 10.10 3.58 -17.48
N LEU A 113 8.88 3.53 -16.95
CA LEU A 113 8.04 4.71 -16.81
C LEU A 113 8.58 5.70 -15.77
N VAL A 114 9.13 5.21 -14.66
CA VAL A 114 9.78 6.05 -13.64
C VAL A 114 11.05 6.70 -14.21
N SER A 115 11.82 5.98 -15.03
CA SER A 115 13.06 6.52 -15.63
C SER A 115 12.82 7.66 -16.62
N VAL A 116 11.62 7.76 -17.19
CA VAL A 116 11.23 8.87 -18.09
C VAL A 116 10.57 10.03 -17.36
N MET A 117 10.31 9.89 -16.04
CA MET A 117 9.71 10.99 -15.27
C MET A 117 10.62 12.21 -15.22
N PRO A 118 10.09 13.42 -15.46
CA PRO A 118 10.88 14.62 -15.38
C PRO A 118 11.38 14.87 -13.95
N GLY A 119 12.69 15.03 -13.78
CA GLY A 119 13.31 15.29 -12.47
C GLY A 119 12.92 16.64 -11.83
N TRP A 120 12.34 17.57 -12.62
CA TRP A 120 11.84 18.86 -12.13
C TRP A 120 10.43 18.79 -11.53
N TRP A 121 9.76 17.62 -11.58
CA TRP A 121 8.49 17.44 -10.90
C TRP A 121 8.69 17.48 -9.39
N GLY A 122 7.82 18.19 -8.69
CA GLY A 122 7.81 18.18 -7.21
C GLY A 122 7.49 16.78 -6.68
N VAL A 123 7.90 16.50 -5.44
CA VAL A 123 7.74 15.20 -4.77
C VAL A 123 6.31 14.67 -4.86
N GLY A 124 5.31 15.52 -4.65
CA GLY A 124 3.89 15.12 -4.74
C GLY A 124 3.49 14.56 -6.11
N TRP A 125 3.97 15.17 -7.20
CA TRP A 125 3.72 14.68 -8.56
C TRP A 125 4.43 13.35 -8.84
N GLN A 126 5.65 13.20 -8.36
CA GLN A 126 6.41 11.94 -8.54
C GLN A 126 5.74 10.78 -7.79
N VAL A 127 5.33 11.01 -6.54
CA VAL A 127 4.60 10.02 -5.73
C VAL A 127 3.26 9.64 -6.36
N SER A 128 2.49 10.63 -6.82
CA SER A 128 1.19 10.40 -7.47
C SER A 128 1.34 9.64 -8.79
N SER A 129 2.37 9.96 -9.57
CA SER A 129 2.66 9.27 -10.83
C SER A 129 3.09 7.83 -10.58
N LEU A 130 3.93 7.58 -9.58
CA LEU A 130 4.31 6.22 -9.17
C LEU A 130 3.08 5.41 -8.76
N LEU A 131 2.20 6.00 -7.94
CA LEU A 131 0.94 5.38 -7.54
C LEU A 131 0.09 5.03 -8.77
N PHE A 132 -0.08 5.97 -9.69
CA PHE A 132 -0.85 5.75 -10.90
C PHE A 132 -0.27 4.63 -11.78
N ILE A 133 1.05 4.61 -11.96
CA ILE A 133 1.74 3.56 -12.73
C ILE A 133 1.52 2.19 -12.08
N MET A 134 1.69 2.09 -10.76
CA MET A 134 1.48 0.85 -10.04
C MET A 134 0.04 0.35 -10.17
N VAL A 135 -0.94 1.24 -10.03
CA VAL A 135 -2.37 0.92 -10.20
C VAL A 135 -2.66 0.44 -11.62
N LEU A 136 -2.09 1.13 -12.63
CA LEU A 136 -2.30 0.83 -14.05
C LEU A 136 -1.96 -0.61 -14.41
N PHE A 137 -0.96 -1.20 -13.76
CA PHE A 137 -0.53 -2.58 -14.05
C PHE A 137 -1.02 -3.63 -13.05
N SER A 138 -1.72 -3.24 -11.98
CA SER A 138 -2.08 -4.17 -10.88
C SER A 138 -3.58 -4.47 -10.76
N TRP A 139 -4.44 -3.72 -11.44
CA TRP A 139 -5.90 -3.85 -11.31
C TRP A 139 -6.45 -5.19 -11.83
N THR A 140 -5.73 -5.87 -12.69
CA THR A 140 -6.16 -7.10 -13.39
C THR A 140 -6.48 -8.24 -12.42
N GLY A 141 -5.63 -8.45 -11.39
CA GLY A 141 -5.80 -9.53 -10.43
C GLY A 141 -7.15 -9.47 -9.71
N MET A 142 -7.49 -8.30 -9.14
CA MET A 142 -8.77 -8.12 -8.45
C MET A 142 -9.96 -8.17 -9.41
N THR A 143 -9.78 -7.80 -10.67
CA THR A 143 -10.85 -7.89 -11.69
C THR A 143 -11.35 -9.32 -11.89
N TYR A 144 -10.47 -10.33 -11.85
CA TYR A 144 -10.86 -11.73 -11.94
C TYR A 144 -11.76 -12.14 -10.77
N TYR A 145 -11.44 -11.72 -9.54
CA TYR A 145 -12.23 -12.06 -8.36
C TYR A 145 -13.61 -11.39 -8.39
N ILE A 146 -13.66 -10.10 -8.73
CA ILE A 146 -14.92 -9.37 -8.83
C ILE A 146 -15.80 -9.93 -9.94
N ARG A 147 -15.22 -10.21 -11.12
CA ARG A 147 -15.94 -10.85 -12.23
C ARG A 147 -16.57 -12.17 -11.80
N ALA A 148 -15.80 -13.05 -11.15
CA ALA A 148 -16.29 -14.34 -10.68
C ALA A 148 -17.40 -14.21 -9.63
N ALA A 149 -17.23 -13.28 -8.66
CA ALA A 149 -18.22 -13.02 -7.64
C ALA A 149 -19.52 -12.46 -8.22
N VAL A 150 -19.43 -11.48 -9.13
CA VAL A 150 -20.60 -10.90 -9.81
C VAL A 150 -21.31 -11.95 -10.69
N TYR A 151 -20.56 -12.78 -11.39
CA TYR A 151 -21.12 -13.87 -12.19
C TYR A 151 -21.91 -14.86 -11.34
N LYS A 152 -21.37 -15.23 -10.17
CA LYS A 152 -22.04 -16.11 -9.20
C LYS A 152 -23.33 -15.47 -8.63
N GLU A 153 -23.24 -14.21 -8.19
CA GLU A 153 -24.39 -13.50 -7.60
C GLU A 153 -25.48 -13.19 -8.64
N LYS A 154 -25.12 -12.96 -9.91
CA LYS A 154 -26.08 -12.75 -11.01
C LYS A 154 -27.03 -13.93 -11.21
N ALA A 155 -26.61 -15.15 -10.88
CA ALA A 155 -27.42 -16.36 -11.03
C ALA A 155 -28.48 -16.55 -9.93
N ARG A 156 -28.52 -15.68 -8.92
CA ARG A 156 -29.46 -15.79 -7.81
C ARG A 156 -30.85 -15.26 -8.14
N ASP A 157 -31.87 -15.82 -7.48
CA ASP A 157 -33.29 -15.53 -7.70
C ASP A 157 -33.65 -14.06 -7.52
N TYR A 158 -33.06 -13.36 -6.55
CA TYR A 158 -33.33 -11.94 -6.32
C TYR A 158 -32.95 -11.07 -7.52
N VAL A 159 -31.92 -11.46 -8.28
CA VAL A 159 -31.53 -10.75 -9.50
C VAL A 159 -32.55 -10.97 -10.62
N SER A 160 -33.04 -12.19 -10.74
CA SER A 160 -34.11 -12.55 -11.68
C SER A 160 -35.41 -11.79 -11.36
N ALA A 161 -35.79 -11.74 -10.09
CA ALA A 161 -36.93 -10.95 -9.64
C ALA A 161 -36.76 -9.45 -9.95
N ALA A 162 -35.57 -8.88 -9.69
CA ALA A 162 -35.29 -7.48 -10.02
C ALA A 162 -35.44 -7.17 -11.51
N LYS A 163 -35.08 -8.11 -12.39
CA LYS A 163 -35.27 -7.96 -13.85
C LYS A 163 -36.73 -7.98 -14.22
N VAL A 164 -37.55 -8.87 -13.64
CA VAL A 164 -38.99 -8.99 -13.93
C VAL A 164 -39.72 -7.71 -13.57
N ILE A 165 -39.35 -7.02 -12.49
CA ILE A 165 -39.93 -5.72 -12.11
C ILE A 165 -39.31 -4.53 -12.84
N GLY A 166 -38.50 -4.77 -13.89
CA GLY A 166 -37.98 -3.75 -14.79
C GLY A 166 -36.72 -3.02 -14.32
N ALA A 167 -35.93 -3.58 -13.40
CA ALA A 167 -34.67 -2.98 -12.99
C ALA A 167 -33.63 -3.01 -14.12
N GLY A 168 -33.11 -1.86 -14.48
CA GLY A 168 -32.07 -1.72 -15.51
C GLY A 168 -30.69 -2.23 -15.00
N PRO A 169 -29.73 -2.49 -15.91
CA PRO A 169 -28.39 -3.04 -15.61
C PRO A 169 -27.65 -2.29 -14.52
N SER A 170 -27.60 -0.98 -14.59
CA SER A 170 -26.92 -0.14 -13.61
C SER A 170 -27.52 -0.33 -12.20
N ARG A 171 -28.85 -0.32 -12.07
CA ARG A 171 -29.52 -0.54 -10.80
C ARG A 171 -29.21 -1.94 -10.23
N ILE A 172 -29.18 -2.97 -11.09
CA ILE A 172 -28.86 -4.33 -10.68
C ILE A 172 -27.41 -4.42 -10.20
N ILE A 173 -26.46 -3.87 -10.93
CA ILE A 173 -25.05 -3.89 -10.56
C ILE A 173 -24.83 -3.16 -9.22
N PHE A 174 -25.20 -1.87 -9.15
CA PHE A 174 -24.84 -1.05 -7.99
C PHE A 174 -25.69 -1.30 -6.76
N ARG A 175 -26.96 -1.68 -6.91
CA ARG A 175 -27.88 -1.82 -5.76
C ARG A 175 -28.10 -3.27 -5.31
N HIS A 176 -27.87 -4.24 -6.18
CA HIS A 176 -28.14 -5.64 -5.87
C HIS A 176 -26.88 -6.51 -5.88
N LEU A 177 -25.97 -6.35 -6.85
CA LEU A 177 -24.79 -7.21 -6.94
C LEU A 177 -23.64 -6.71 -6.08
N LEU A 178 -23.22 -5.46 -6.23
CA LEU A 178 -22.06 -4.93 -5.52
C LEU A 178 -22.15 -5.03 -4.00
N PRO A 179 -23.27 -4.74 -3.32
CA PRO A 179 -23.36 -4.91 -1.88
C PRO A 179 -23.05 -6.34 -1.41
N ASN A 180 -23.44 -7.35 -2.21
CA ASN A 180 -23.17 -8.75 -1.91
C ASN A 180 -21.73 -9.19 -2.26
N VAL A 181 -21.07 -8.48 -3.16
CA VAL A 181 -19.68 -8.74 -3.58
C VAL A 181 -18.67 -8.02 -2.67
N ILE A 182 -19.11 -7.04 -1.86
CA ILE A 182 -18.25 -6.29 -0.94
C ILE A 182 -17.48 -7.23 0.00
N SER A 183 -18.07 -8.32 0.49
CA SER A 183 -17.39 -9.31 1.32
C SER A 183 -16.11 -9.84 0.67
N THR A 184 -16.11 -10.05 -0.65
CA THR A 184 -14.92 -10.45 -1.41
C THR A 184 -13.85 -9.36 -1.39
N LEU A 185 -14.23 -8.09 -1.59
CA LEU A 185 -13.31 -6.95 -1.55
C LEU A 185 -12.65 -6.81 -0.17
N VAL A 186 -13.45 -6.86 0.89
CA VAL A 186 -12.99 -6.75 2.27
C VAL A 186 -12.01 -7.89 2.61
N THR A 187 -12.30 -9.11 2.17
CA THR A 187 -11.41 -10.27 2.37
C THR A 187 -10.02 -10.07 1.77
N PHE A 188 -9.93 -9.46 0.60
CA PHE A 188 -8.64 -9.26 -0.09
C PHE A 188 -7.94 -7.94 0.24
N ALA A 189 -8.62 -6.98 0.87
CA ALA A 189 -8.07 -5.66 1.15
C ALA A 189 -6.75 -5.68 1.94
N PRO A 190 -6.61 -6.43 3.05
CA PRO A 190 -5.37 -6.48 3.83
C PRO A 190 -4.19 -7.04 3.02
N PHE A 191 -4.44 -8.09 2.23
CA PHE A 191 -3.41 -8.68 1.38
C PHE A 191 -2.98 -7.72 0.27
N THR A 192 -3.90 -6.92 -0.27
CA THR A 192 -3.60 -5.86 -1.24
C THR A 192 -2.76 -4.75 -0.62
N ILE A 193 -3.08 -4.33 0.62
CA ILE A 193 -2.29 -3.35 1.37
C ILE A 193 -0.87 -3.89 1.63
N ALA A 194 -0.76 -5.12 2.13
CA ALA A 194 0.54 -5.74 2.40
C ALA A 194 1.39 -5.88 1.12
N ALA A 195 0.78 -6.28 0.01
CA ALA A 195 1.44 -6.35 -1.29
C ALA A 195 1.90 -4.96 -1.78
N ALA A 196 1.09 -3.92 -1.59
CA ALA A 196 1.44 -2.55 -1.97
C ALA A 196 2.62 -2.01 -1.13
N ILE A 197 2.61 -2.21 0.20
CA ILE A 197 3.72 -1.85 1.08
C ILE A 197 5.01 -2.55 0.64
N SER A 198 4.94 -3.86 0.39
CA SER A 198 6.09 -4.64 -0.05
C SER A 198 6.61 -4.18 -1.41
N SER A 199 5.72 -3.89 -2.35
CA SER A 199 6.08 -3.44 -3.70
C SER A 199 6.74 -2.06 -3.70
N ILE A 200 6.18 -1.07 -2.97
CA ILE A 200 6.81 0.25 -2.90
C ILE A 200 8.15 0.18 -2.18
N THR A 201 8.27 -0.62 -1.12
CA THR A 201 9.53 -0.82 -0.41
C THR A 201 10.59 -1.45 -1.32
N ALA A 202 10.21 -2.42 -2.15
CA ALA A 202 11.12 -3.04 -3.13
C ALA A 202 11.54 -2.05 -4.22
N LEU A 203 10.62 -1.23 -4.73
CA LEU A 203 10.94 -0.18 -5.72
C LEU A 203 11.87 0.88 -5.14
N ASP A 204 11.63 1.32 -3.90
CA ASP A 204 12.52 2.24 -3.19
C ASP A 204 13.91 1.65 -3.00
N PHE A 205 13.99 0.38 -2.60
CA PHE A 205 15.26 -0.34 -2.46
C PHE A 205 16.04 -0.38 -3.77
N LEU A 206 15.36 -0.61 -4.89
CA LEU A 206 15.95 -0.61 -6.23
C LEU A 206 16.29 0.81 -6.72
N GLY A 207 15.77 1.87 -6.08
CA GLY A 207 15.97 3.27 -6.46
C GLY A 207 14.99 3.80 -7.51
N TYR A 208 13.87 3.12 -7.69
CA TYR A 208 12.77 3.50 -8.59
C TYR A 208 11.48 3.83 -7.84
N GLY A 209 11.56 4.06 -6.55
CA GLY A 209 10.43 4.40 -5.69
C GLY A 209 10.33 5.90 -5.42
N LEU A 210 10.21 6.23 -4.13
CA LEU A 210 10.04 7.61 -3.67
C LEU A 210 11.34 8.43 -3.86
N PRO A 211 11.23 9.69 -4.32
CA PRO A 211 12.40 10.52 -4.52
C PRO A 211 13.03 10.95 -3.18
N PRO A 212 14.35 10.94 -3.05
CA PRO A 212 15.04 11.53 -1.91
C PRO A 212 14.69 13.03 -1.77
N PRO A 213 14.62 13.58 -0.54
CA PRO A 213 14.96 12.99 0.76
C PRO A 213 13.79 12.29 1.47
N THR A 214 12.71 11.96 0.77
CA THR A 214 11.49 11.38 1.35
C THR A 214 11.82 10.16 2.21
N PRO A 215 11.34 10.09 3.47
CA PRO A 215 11.56 8.93 4.32
C PRO A 215 10.92 7.69 3.72
N SER A 216 11.71 6.64 3.52
CA SER A 216 11.20 5.37 3.01
C SER A 216 11.96 4.18 3.60
N TRP A 217 11.26 3.09 3.82
CA TRP A 217 11.84 1.86 4.34
C TRP A 217 12.77 1.19 3.33
N GLY A 218 12.47 1.29 2.03
CA GLY A 218 13.32 0.76 0.98
C GLY A 218 14.65 1.51 0.86
N GLU A 219 14.63 2.83 1.04
CA GLU A 219 15.85 3.64 1.07
C GLU A 219 16.73 3.27 2.27
N LEU A 220 16.13 3.11 3.47
CA LEU A 220 16.85 2.64 4.66
C LEU A 220 17.46 1.25 4.44
N LEU A 221 16.72 0.30 3.86
CA LEU A 221 17.24 -1.02 3.52
C LEU A 221 18.39 -0.96 2.52
N LYS A 222 18.31 -0.08 1.51
CA LYS A 222 19.37 0.12 0.53
C LYS A 222 20.65 0.62 1.17
N GLN A 223 20.55 1.61 2.07
CA GLN A 223 21.68 2.10 2.85
C GLN A 223 22.27 1.00 3.75
N ALA A 224 21.40 0.23 4.40
CA ALA A 224 21.76 -0.81 5.33
C ALA A 224 22.53 -1.96 4.68
N VAL A 225 22.10 -2.45 3.52
CA VAL A 225 22.77 -3.54 2.77
C VAL A 225 24.19 -3.13 2.38
N GLY A 226 24.40 -1.87 1.98
CA GLY A 226 25.73 -1.34 1.68
C GLY A 226 26.65 -1.19 2.91
N ASN A 227 26.10 -1.21 4.14
CA ASN A 227 26.81 -0.89 5.37
C ASN A 227 26.51 -1.87 6.53
N LEU A 228 26.26 -3.15 6.21
CA LEU A 228 25.87 -4.18 7.18
C LEU A 228 26.86 -4.34 8.37
N LYS A 229 28.15 -4.17 8.12
CA LYS A 229 29.18 -4.30 9.16
C LYS A 229 29.28 -3.06 10.04
N THR A 230 28.98 -1.89 9.49
CA THR A 230 29.15 -0.59 10.15
C THR A 230 27.89 -0.13 10.87
N ALA A 231 26.72 -0.40 10.28
CA ALA A 231 25.42 0.07 10.76
C ALA A 231 24.34 -1.04 10.72
N PRO A 232 24.53 -2.16 11.44
CA PRO A 232 23.58 -3.28 11.46
C PRO A 232 22.19 -2.91 12.02
N TRP A 233 22.13 -1.90 12.89
CA TRP A 233 20.88 -1.41 13.49
C TRP A 233 19.86 -0.95 12.46
N ILE A 234 20.30 -0.41 11.32
CA ILE A 234 19.37 0.06 10.29
C ILE A 234 18.62 -1.12 9.66
N VAL A 235 19.31 -2.24 9.35
CA VAL A 235 18.63 -3.44 8.85
C VAL A 235 17.68 -3.99 9.90
N ILE A 236 18.17 -4.17 11.14
CA ILE A 236 17.38 -4.77 12.21
C ILE A 236 16.12 -3.97 12.47
N SER A 237 16.22 -2.65 12.62
CA SER A 237 15.07 -1.79 12.90
C SER A 237 14.10 -1.72 11.71
N THR A 238 14.61 -1.61 10.47
CA THR A 238 13.75 -1.50 9.28
C THR A 238 13.03 -2.82 8.99
N VAL A 239 13.72 -3.95 9.05
CA VAL A 239 13.10 -5.27 8.85
C VAL A 239 12.09 -5.55 9.96
N SER A 240 12.40 -5.21 11.22
CA SER A 240 11.47 -5.37 12.34
C SER A 240 10.20 -4.52 12.15
N ALA A 241 10.34 -3.27 11.69
CA ALA A 241 9.21 -2.39 11.38
C ALA A 241 8.35 -2.95 10.24
N LEU A 242 8.96 -3.47 9.16
CA LEU A 242 8.26 -4.13 8.07
C LEU A 242 7.48 -5.35 8.54
N VAL A 243 8.14 -6.28 9.24
CA VAL A 243 7.53 -7.52 9.74
C VAL A 243 6.37 -7.19 10.68
N LEU A 244 6.57 -6.26 11.62
CA LEU A 244 5.53 -5.84 12.56
C LEU A 244 4.33 -5.26 11.81
N THR A 245 4.57 -4.36 10.87
CA THR A 245 3.49 -3.71 10.10
C THR A 245 2.71 -4.71 9.25
N LEU A 246 3.41 -5.57 8.50
CA LEU A 246 2.74 -6.57 7.66
C LEU A 246 1.95 -7.57 8.50
N THR A 247 2.48 -7.97 9.66
CA THR A 247 1.78 -8.83 10.62
C THR A 247 0.53 -8.15 11.17
N LEU A 248 0.62 -6.89 11.60
CA LEU A 248 -0.52 -6.13 12.12
C LEU A 248 -1.60 -5.94 11.04
N VAL A 249 -1.20 -5.58 9.82
CA VAL A 249 -2.14 -5.45 8.68
C VAL A 249 -2.86 -6.77 8.43
N THR A 250 -2.15 -7.89 8.49
CA THR A 250 -2.73 -9.23 8.31
C THR A 250 -3.70 -9.57 9.44
N PHE A 251 -3.35 -9.34 10.70
CA PHE A 251 -4.24 -9.60 11.84
C PHE A 251 -5.49 -8.73 11.82
N VAL A 252 -5.35 -7.43 11.54
CA VAL A 252 -6.51 -6.55 11.37
C VAL A 252 -7.39 -7.04 10.22
N GLY A 253 -6.75 -7.48 9.15
CA GLY A 253 -7.45 -8.05 7.99
C GLY A 253 -8.24 -9.30 8.30
N GLU A 254 -7.66 -10.24 9.03
CA GLU A 254 -8.38 -11.45 9.45
C GLU A 254 -9.55 -11.12 10.38
N ALA A 255 -9.36 -10.18 11.33
CA ALA A 255 -10.45 -9.73 12.20
C ALA A 255 -11.60 -9.09 11.41
N VAL A 256 -11.29 -8.26 10.43
CA VAL A 256 -12.29 -7.64 9.54
C VAL A 256 -12.98 -8.72 8.70
N ARG A 257 -12.23 -9.64 8.11
CA ARG A 257 -12.78 -10.76 7.34
C ARG A 257 -13.74 -11.60 8.17
N GLU A 258 -13.38 -11.93 9.41
CA GLU A 258 -14.25 -12.68 10.32
C GLU A 258 -15.56 -11.95 10.64
N ALA A 259 -15.50 -10.61 10.79
CA ALA A 259 -16.68 -9.79 11.03
C ALA A 259 -17.65 -9.75 9.83
N PHE A 260 -17.15 -9.94 8.61
CA PHE A 260 -17.93 -9.97 7.38
C PHE A 260 -18.30 -11.40 6.91
N ASP A 261 -17.93 -12.46 7.66
CA ASP A 261 -18.28 -13.85 7.31
C ASP A 261 -19.71 -14.17 7.74
N PRO A 262 -20.66 -14.34 6.79
CA PRO A 262 -22.05 -14.60 7.10
C PRO A 262 -22.30 -15.98 7.76
N LYS A 263 -21.35 -16.92 7.68
CA LYS A 263 -21.50 -18.27 8.23
C LYS A 263 -21.52 -18.30 9.76
N LYS A 264 -20.90 -17.34 10.43
CA LYS A 264 -20.91 -17.27 11.90
C LYS A 264 -22.29 -16.90 12.47
N PHE A 265 -23.17 -16.29 11.69
CA PHE A 265 -24.52 -15.90 12.13
C PHE A 265 -25.59 -16.97 11.90
N SER A 266 -25.29 -18.03 11.14
CA SER A 266 -26.23 -19.10 10.84
C SER A 266 -26.20 -20.29 11.81
N THR A 267 -25.40 -20.25 12.88
CA THR A 267 -25.22 -21.36 13.82
C THR A 267 -26.10 -21.24 15.08
N TYR A 268 -27.03 -20.29 15.11
CA TYR A 268 -27.95 -20.05 16.24
C TYR A 268 -29.44 -20.22 15.87
N GLU A 269 -29.78 -21.01 14.85
CA GLU A 269 -31.14 -21.48 14.61
C GLU A 269 -31.24 -23.00 14.72
#